data_3bf29b83f607e4ba3818f2b043f9cdf1
#
_entry.id   3bf29b83f607e4ba3818f2b043f9cdf1
#
_cell.length_a   1.000
_cell.length_b   1.000
_cell.length_c   1.000
_cell.angle_alpha   90.00
_cell.angle_beta   90.00
_cell.angle_gamma   90.00
#
_symmetry.space_group_name_H-M   'P 1'
#
loop_
_entity.id
_entity.type
_entity.pdbx_description
1 polymer ?
#
loop_
_entity_poly.entity_id
_entity_poly.type
_entity_poly.pdbx_seq_one_letter_code
_entity_poly.pdbx_strand_id
1 'polypeptide(L)'
;MNPIDRIFEGEMLDESAWLEIGQFCACLRVDRPWVIELVDAGVLEPRGPSPDAWSFPASALLRARATERLVNDLGVNLAGVALILDLIEERRQLERRLDELERLLER
;
A
#
# COMPACT_ATOMS: atom_id res chain seq x y z
N MET A 1 -14.17 -8.58 -11.05
CA MET A 1 -12.83 -8.41 -10.47
C MET A 1 -12.28 -7.04 -10.80
N ASN A 2 -11.74 -6.37 -9.83
CA ASN A 2 -11.14 -5.06 -10.00
C ASN A 2 -9.87 -5.18 -10.86
N PRO A 3 -9.61 -4.28 -11.81
CA PRO A 3 -8.37 -4.33 -12.59
C PRO A 3 -7.09 -4.43 -11.76
N ILE A 4 -7.10 -3.87 -10.56
CA ILE A 4 -5.95 -3.96 -9.67
C ILE A 4 -5.74 -5.36 -9.15
N ASP A 5 -6.81 -6.07 -8.87
CA ASP A 5 -6.74 -7.47 -8.46
C ASP A 5 -6.13 -8.31 -9.57
N ARG A 6 -6.42 -7.99 -10.82
CA ARG A 6 -5.80 -8.67 -11.94
C ARG A 6 -4.31 -8.44 -12.00
N ILE A 7 -3.85 -7.24 -11.73
CA ILE A 7 -2.43 -6.92 -11.70
C ILE A 7 -1.73 -7.78 -10.66
N PHE A 8 -2.32 -7.90 -9.48
CA PHE A 8 -1.74 -8.70 -8.42
C PHE A 8 -1.82 -10.20 -8.66
N GLU A 9 -2.90 -10.66 -9.30
CA GLU A 9 -3.05 -12.08 -9.56
C GLU A 9 -2.34 -12.53 -10.81
N GLY A 10 -2.18 -11.61 -11.72
CA GLY A 10 -1.89 -12.00 -13.06
C GLY A 10 -0.52 -12.17 -13.37
N GLU A 11 0.42 -11.63 -12.77
CA GLU A 11 1.61 -11.93 -13.38
C GLU A 11 2.69 -11.06 -13.18
N MET A 12 2.38 -9.92 -12.90
CA MET A 12 3.36 -9.06 -13.25
C MET A 12 4.10 -8.49 -12.22
N LEU A 13 3.55 -8.42 -11.07
CA LEU A 13 4.19 -7.67 -10.07
C LEU A 13 4.59 -8.61 -8.99
N ASP A 14 5.83 -9.03 -9.04
CA ASP A 14 6.36 -9.64 -7.86
C ASP A 14 6.50 -8.51 -6.82
N GLU A 15 6.70 -8.85 -5.57
CA GLU A 15 6.79 -7.88 -4.49
C GLU A 15 7.97 -6.94 -4.60
N SER A 16 8.95 -7.28 -5.42
CA SER A 16 10.13 -6.45 -5.63
C SER A 16 9.95 -5.42 -6.73
N ALA A 17 8.86 -5.48 -7.47
CA ALA A 17 8.62 -4.55 -8.57
C ALA A 17 8.33 -3.14 -8.05
N TRP A 18 8.87 -2.17 -8.75
CA TRP A 18 8.67 -0.75 -8.44
C TRP A 18 8.02 -0.06 -9.62
N LEU A 19 7.06 0.80 -9.32
CA LEU A 19 6.32 1.56 -10.32
C LEU A 19 6.70 3.03 -10.24
N GLU A 20 6.95 3.64 -11.39
CA GLU A 20 7.13 5.09 -11.45
C GLU A 20 5.82 5.77 -11.11
N ILE A 21 5.87 7.02 -10.66
CA ILE A 21 4.66 7.74 -10.23
C ILE A 21 3.58 7.77 -11.31
N GLY A 22 3.96 7.94 -12.58
CA GLY A 22 2.99 7.93 -13.68
C GLY A 22 2.27 6.60 -13.81
N GLN A 23 3.00 5.50 -13.73
CA GLN A 23 2.44 4.16 -13.76
C GLN A 23 1.55 3.89 -12.55
N PHE A 24 2.02 4.33 -11.38
CA PHE A 24 1.29 4.18 -10.13
C PHE A 24 -0.07 4.90 -10.20
N CYS A 25 -0.07 6.15 -10.64
CA CYS A 25 -1.30 6.91 -10.81
C CYS A 25 -2.24 6.27 -11.83
N ALA A 26 -1.68 5.77 -12.94
CA ALA A 26 -2.48 5.13 -13.98
C ALA A 26 -3.15 3.85 -13.47
N CYS A 27 -2.43 3.04 -12.71
CA CYS A 27 -2.99 1.83 -12.12
C CYS A 27 -4.16 2.12 -11.18
N LEU A 28 -4.06 3.20 -10.43
CA LEU A 28 -5.08 3.59 -9.45
C LEU A 28 -6.17 4.47 -10.04
N ARG A 29 -5.94 5.02 -11.23
CA ARG A 29 -6.82 6.01 -11.86
C ARG A 29 -7.01 7.24 -10.99
N VAL A 30 -5.91 7.74 -10.49
CA VAL A 30 -5.86 8.95 -9.65
C VAL A 30 -4.87 9.93 -10.23
N ASP A 31 -4.90 11.17 -9.75
CA ASP A 31 -3.96 12.19 -10.20
C ASP A 31 -2.76 12.29 -9.24
N ARG A 32 -1.71 12.96 -9.69
CA ARG A 32 -0.50 13.13 -8.90
C ARG A 32 -0.73 13.88 -7.59
N PRO A 33 -1.52 14.97 -7.55
CA PRO A 33 -1.75 15.67 -6.29
C PRO A 33 -2.29 14.77 -5.18
N TRP A 34 -3.16 13.82 -5.50
CA TRP A 34 -3.69 12.89 -4.51
C TRP A 34 -2.59 11.99 -3.96
N VAL A 35 -1.73 11.47 -4.83
CA VAL A 35 -0.60 10.64 -4.41
C VAL A 35 0.37 11.43 -3.52
N ILE A 36 0.64 12.69 -3.88
CA ILE A 36 1.49 13.56 -3.09
C ILE A 36 0.91 13.78 -1.70
N GLU A 37 -0.41 13.98 -1.60
CA GLU A 37 -1.07 14.09 -0.30
C GLU A 37 -0.87 12.86 0.55
N LEU A 38 -0.94 11.68 -0.04
CA LEU A 38 -0.72 10.43 0.69
C LEU A 38 0.71 10.31 1.21
N VAL A 39 1.66 10.76 0.43
CA VAL A 39 3.06 10.78 0.87
C VAL A 39 3.25 11.77 2.01
N ASP A 40 2.70 12.97 1.87
CA ASP A 40 2.81 14.00 2.90
C ASP A 40 2.14 13.57 4.21
N ALA A 41 1.10 12.77 4.14
CA ALA A 41 0.41 12.27 5.33
C ALA A 41 1.07 11.03 5.95
N GLY A 42 2.12 10.51 5.33
CA GLY A 42 2.79 9.32 5.84
C GLY A 42 2.13 8.01 5.47
N VAL A 43 1.17 8.04 4.54
CA VAL A 43 0.49 6.83 4.08
C VAL A 43 1.36 6.02 3.13
N LEU A 44 2.12 6.70 2.28
CA LEU A 44 3.00 6.09 1.30
C LEU A 44 4.43 6.58 1.47
N GLU A 45 5.40 5.71 1.22
CA GLU A 45 6.82 6.04 1.27
C GLU A 45 7.47 5.74 -0.07
N PRO A 46 7.69 6.73 -0.91
CA PRO A 46 8.35 6.52 -2.19
C PRO A 46 9.87 6.52 -2.06
N ARG A 47 10.52 6.07 -3.12
CA ARG A 47 11.94 6.31 -3.35
C ARG A 47 12.05 7.43 -4.37
N GLY A 48 13.08 8.24 -4.23
CA GLY A 48 13.40 9.29 -5.19
C GLY A 48 13.44 10.67 -4.55
N PRO A 49 14.20 11.60 -5.12
CA PRO A 49 14.45 12.90 -4.50
C PRO A 49 13.30 13.91 -4.66
N SER A 50 12.41 13.69 -5.61
CA SER A 50 11.31 14.62 -5.87
C SER A 50 10.12 13.87 -6.46
N PRO A 51 8.91 14.46 -6.43
CA PRO A 51 7.71 13.78 -6.91
C PRO A 51 7.82 13.20 -8.33
N ASP A 52 8.45 13.92 -9.24
CA ASP A 52 8.60 13.45 -10.62
C ASP A 52 9.51 12.23 -10.74
N ALA A 53 10.39 12.03 -9.77
CA ALA A 53 11.33 10.92 -9.75
C ALA A 53 10.91 9.82 -8.76
N TRP A 54 9.72 9.90 -8.18
CA TRP A 54 9.26 8.91 -7.23
C TRP A 54 8.92 7.59 -7.88
N SER A 55 9.25 6.53 -7.15
CA SER A 55 8.76 5.19 -7.47
C SER A 55 8.20 4.55 -6.21
N PHE A 56 7.25 3.65 -6.39
CA PHE A 56 6.54 3.00 -5.31
C PHE A 56 6.58 1.49 -5.48
N PRO A 57 6.70 0.73 -4.39
CA PRO A 57 6.60 -0.72 -4.50
C PRO A 57 5.16 -1.12 -4.85
N ALA A 58 5.01 -2.29 -5.46
CA ALA A 58 3.69 -2.79 -5.84
C ALA A 58 2.72 -2.87 -4.66
N SER A 59 3.23 -3.17 -3.47
CA SER A 59 2.41 -3.21 -2.25
C SER A 59 1.73 -1.88 -1.92
N ALA A 60 2.29 -0.77 -2.39
CA ALA A 60 1.70 0.54 -2.17
C ALA A 60 0.35 0.71 -2.89
N LEU A 61 0.09 -0.08 -3.94
CA LEU A 61 -1.21 -0.05 -4.62
C LEU A 61 -2.33 -0.49 -3.68
N LEU A 62 -2.08 -1.52 -2.89
CA LEU A 62 -3.07 -2.00 -1.90
C LEU A 62 -3.29 -0.96 -0.81
N ARG A 63 -2.21 -0.34 -0.36
CA ARG A 63 -2.29 0.72 0.66
C ARG A 63 -3.14 1.90 0.16
N ALA A 64 -2.92 2.31 -1.07
CA ALA A 64 -3.67 3.41 -1.68
C ALA A 64 -5.16 3.06 -1.81
N ARG A 65 -5.49 1.83 -2.20
CA ARG A 65 -6.89 1.39 -2.28
C ARG A 65 -7.56 1.31 -0.93
N ALA A 66 -6.85 0.83 0.08
CA ALA A 66 -7.36 0.82 1.44
C ALA A 66 -7.63 2.25 1.93
N THR A 67 -6.76 3.18 1.56
CA THR A 67 -6.94 4.60 1.89
C THR A 67 -8.24 5.14 1.31
N GLU A 68 -8.50 4.87 0.03
CA GLU A 68 -9.74 5.32 -0.60
C GLU A 68 -10.97 4.82 0.17
N ARG A 69 -10.97 3.55 0.57
CA ARG A 69 -12.09 2.98 1.32
C ARG A 69 -12.24 3.60 2.70
N LEU A 70 -11.14 3.77 3.43
CA LEU A 70 -11.18 4.37 4.76
C LEU A 70 -11.70 5.80 4.72
N VAL A 71 -11.26 6.57 3.74
CA VAL A 71 -11.71 7.95 3.59
C VAL A 71 -13.16 8.02 3.12
N ASN A 72 -13.49 7.30 2.07
CA ASN A 72 -14.81 7.41 1.43
C ASN A 72 -15.92 6.72 2.22
N ASP A 73 -15.64 5.56 2.77
CA ASP A 73 -16.67 4.77 3.46
C ASP A 73 -16.77 5.09 4.95
N LEU A 74 -15.67 5.45 5.58
CA LEU A 74 -15.63 5.66 7.02
C LEU A 74 -15.31 7.09 7.45
N GLY A 75 -15.01 7.96 6.50
CA GLY A 75 -14.71 9.36 6.82
C GLY A 75 -13.43 9.57 7.60
N VAL A 76 -12.49 8.65 7.54
CA VAL A 76 -11.22 8.77 8.28
C VAL A 76 -10.34 9.81 7.60
N ASN A 77 -9.71 10.70 8.38
CA ASN A 77 -8.75 11.64 7.80
C ASN A 77 -7.42 10.93 7.49
N LEU A 78 -6.58 11.55 6.68
CA LEU A 78 -5.35 10.91 6.23
C LEU A 78 -4.37 10.56 7.35
N ALA A 79 -4.29 11.38 8.39
CA ALA A 79 -3.46 11.06 9.55
C ALA A 79 -3.94 9.77 10.24
N GLY A 80 -5.25 9.63 10.37
CA GLY A 80 -5.86 8.42 10.91
C GLY A 80 -5.65 7.21 10.01
N VAL A 81 -5.72 7.41 8.68
CA VAL A 81 -5.45 6.34 7.72
C VAL A 81 -4.03 5.81 7.89
N ALA A 82 -3.04 6.69 7.99
CA ALA A 82 -1.65 6.28 8.17
C ALA A 82 -1.50 5.42 9.43
N LEU A 83 -2.09 5.84 10.53
CA LEU A 83 -2.05 5.09 11.78
C LEU A 83 -2.73 3.73 11.66
N ILE A 84 -3.91 3.69 11.07
CA ILE A 84 -4.67 2.45 10.89
C ILE A 84 -3.87 1.43 10.06
N LEU A 85 -3.30 1.88 8.93
CA LEU A 85 -2.56 0.99 8.06
C LEU A 85 -1.28 0.47 8.71
N ASP A 86 -0.61 1.30 9.47
CA ASP A 86 0.58 0.88 10.21
C ASP A 86 0.23 -0.16 11.29
N LEU A 87 -0.88 0.04 11.99
CA LEU A 87 -1.35 -0.92 12.98
C LEU A 87 -1.76 -2.26 12.36
N ILE A 88 -2.42 -2.21 11.21
CA ILE A 88 -2.79 -3.43 10.48
C ILE A 88 -1.53 -4.21 10.08
N GLU A 89 -0.52 -3.50 9.61
CA GLU A 89 0.73 -4.14 9.21
C GLU A 89 1.45 -4.76 10.40
N GLU A 90 1.53 -4.07 11.54
CA GLU A 90 2.07 -4.62 12.77
C GLU A 90 1.33 -5.87 13.18
N ARG A 91 0.01 -5.83 13.13
CA ARG A 91 -0.82 -6.99 13.47
C ARG A 91 -0.49 -8.19 12.59
N ARG A 92 -0.36 -7.97 11.28
CA ARG A 92 0.00 -9.04 10.34
C ARG A 92 1.35 -9.65 10.66
N GLN A 93 2.31 -8.82 11.02
CA GLN A 93 3.64 -9.28 11.40
C GLN A 93 3.59 -10.13 12.66
N LEU A 94 2.82 -9.71 13.66
CA LEU A 94 2.65 -10.48 14.90
C LEU A 94 1.95 -11.81 14.65
N GLU A 95 0.93 -11.82 13.80
CA GLU A 95 0.25 -13.05 13.41
C GLU A 95 1.20 -14.04 12.74
N ARG A 96 2.07 -13.55 11.86
CA ARG A 96 3.07 -14.40 11.21
C ARG A 96 4.06 -14.98 12.21
N ARG A 97 4.50 -14.19 13.17
CA ARG A 97 5.39 -14.67 14.22
C ARG A 97 4.72 -15.73 15.08
N LEU A 98 3.45 -15.51 15.40
CA LEU A 98 2.69 -16.46 16.18
C LEU A 98 2.57 -17.80 15.44
N ASP A 99 2.27 -17.75 14.14
CA ASP A 99 2.18 -18.96 13.31
C ASP A 99 3.51 -19.71 13.27
N GLU A 100 4.62 -18.97 13.14
CA GLU A 100 5.95 -19.56 13.14
C GLU A 100 6.27 -20.26 14.46
N LEU A 101 5.93 -19.62 15.57
CA LEU A 101 6.16 -20.20 16.89
C LEU A 101 5.29 -21.45 17.12
N GLU A 102 4.04 -21.41 16.67
CA GLU A 102 3.16 -22.55 16.77
C GLU A 102 3.69 -23.73 15.98
N ARG A 103 4.23 -23.51 14.79
CA ARG A 103 4.84 -24.57 13.99
C ARG A 103 6.04 -25.18 14.68
N LEU A 104 6.85 -24.36 15.34
CA LEU A 104 7.99 -24.87 16.07
C LEU A 104 7.57 -25.74 17.25
N LEU A 105 6.47 -25.39 17.89
CA LEU A 105 5.98 -26.16 19.03
C LEU A 105 5.35 -27.49 18.62
N GLU A 106 4.89 -27.60 17.38
CA GLU A 106 4.28 -28.82 16.87
C GLU A 106 5.30 -29.90 16.44
N ARG A 107 6.58 -29.58 16.41
CA ARG A 107 7.62 -30.53 16.00
C ARG A 107 8.05 -31.46 17.14
#